data_67a7849e08ad757fee2de6cc077183e2
#
_entry.id   67a7849e08ad757fee2de6cc077183e2
#
_cell.length_a   1.000
_cell.length_b   1.000
_cell.length_c   1.000
_cell.angle_alpha   90.00
_cell.angle_beta   90.00
_cell.angle_gamma   90.00
#
_symmetry.space_group_name_H-M   'P 1'
#
loop_
_entity.id
_entity.type
_entity.pdbx_description
1 polymer ?
#
loop_
_entity_poly.entity_id
_entity_poly.type
_entity_poly.pdbx_seq_one_letter_code
_entity_poly.pdbx_strand_id
1 'polypeptide(L)'
;MIRVLANDGLEASAVKALEAAGAEVVTSHVEQADLGEAVREYDVLIVRSATKVTADVSEKAKGSKLKLVIRAGVGVDNIDIPAANANGIEVKNTPNASSNSVAELAIGHMFALARYIAISNVTMRNGEWNKKKYEGSEIFGKTLGIIGMGRIGQSLAKKAEALGMKVVYTDLFGKNDKLAYEFLSLEDLLKTSDFISLHVPYDKNQGSLIGKAQFDMMKDGVFLIDCARGKVVEEAALLEALNSGKVAGAGLDVYEEEPTKNTELVNHPRVSATPHIGAATKEAQTRIGEEVVSTIKTFFNL
;
A
#
# COMPACT_ATOMS: atom_id res chain seq x y z
N MET A 1 -19.04 -25.85 -14.21
CA MET A 1 -19.36 -24.53 -13.61
C MET A 1 -18.28 -24.25 -12.58
N ILE A 2 -17.59 -23.12 -12.67
CA ILE A 2 -16.53 -22.73 -11.74
C ILE A 2 -17.17 -22.05 -10.54
N ARG A 3 -16.72 -22.42 -9.34
CA ARG A 3 -17.19 -21.82 -8.07
C ARG A 3 -16.10 -20.89 -7.52
N VAL A 4 -16.48 -19.65 -7.23
CA VAL A 4 -15.58 -18.58 -6.75
C VAL A 4 -16.03 -18.11 -5.38
N LEU A 5 -15.15 -18.14 -4.39
CA LEU A 5 -15.35 -17.50 -3.10
C LEU A 5 -14.61 -16.17 -3.07
N ALA A 6 -15.32 -15.05 -2.97
CA ALA A 6 -14.75 -13.73 -2.77
C ALA A 6 -14.89 -13.35 -1.27
N ASN A 7 -13.98 -13.88 -0.44
CA ASN A 7 -14.11 -13.88 1.03
C ASN A 7 -14.09 -12.46 1.65
N ASP A 8 -13.37 -11.54 1.04
CA ASP A 8 -13.32 -10.13 1.46
C ASP A 8 -14.18 -9.21 0.55
N GLY A 9 -15.12 -9.81 -0.19
CA GLY A 9 -15.96 -9.13 -1.17
C GLY A 9 -15.25 -8.86 -2.50
N LEU A 10 -16.05 -8.53 -3.51
CA LEU A 10 -15.61 -8.14 -4.85
C LEU A 10 -16.55 -7.05 -5.36
N GLU A 11 -16.04 -6.16 -6.23
CA GLU A 11 -16.85 -5.11 -6.84
C GLU A 11 -18.01 -5.72 -7.67
N ALA A 12 -19.18 -5.10 -7.59
CA ALA A 12 -20.44 -5.69 -8.11
C ALA A 12 -20.42 -5.94 -9.63
N SER A 13 -19.74 -5.11 -10.41
CA SER A 13 -19.63 -5.32 -11.86
C SER A 13 -18.77 -6.54 -12.19
N ALA A 14 -17.73 -6.80 -11.40
CA ALA A 14 -16.88 -7.97 -11.54
C ALA A 14 -17.62 -9.26 -11.18
N VAL A 15 -18.45 -9.24 -10.12
CA VAL A 15 -19.33 -10.37 -9.78
C VAL A 15 -20.24 -10.70 -10.97
N LYS A 16 -20.95 -9.70 -11.50
CA LYS A 16 -21.83 -9.90 -12.67
C LYS A 16 -21.08 -10.41 -13.91
N ALA A 17 -19.86 -9.92 -14.13
CA ALA A 17 -19.04 -10.35 -15.27
C ALA A 17 -18.57 -11.80 -15.15
N LEU A 18 -18.30 -12.30 -13.94
CA LEU A 18 -17.96 -13.69 -13.67
C LEU A 18 -19.20 -14.58 -13.82
N GLU A 19 -20.34 -14.17 -13.27
CA GLU A 19 -21.62 -14.89 -13.42
C GLU A 19 -22.03 -15.01 -14.89
N ALA A 20 -21.90 -13.93 -15.66
CA ALA A 20 -22.15 -13.93 -17.11
C ALA A 20 -21.18 -14.86 -17.89
N ALA A 21 -19.99 -15.11 -17.34
CA ALA A 21 -19.02 -16.07 -17.88
C ALA A 21 -19.29 -17.52 -17.40
N GLY A 22 -20.38 -17.77 -16.66
CA GLY A 22 -20.79 -19.10 -16.21
C GLY A 22 -20.19 -19.54 -14.88
N ALA A 23 -19.63 -18.63 -14.08
CA ALA A 23 -19.18 -18.92 -12.72
C ALA A 23 -20.29 -18.72 -11.69
N GLU A 24 -20.27 -19.50 -10.61
CA GLU A 24 -21.02 -19.25 -9.38
C GLU A 24 -20.13 -18.43 -8.45
N VAL A 25 -20.57 -17.21 -8.07
CA VAL A 25 -19.77 -16.31 -7.21
C VAL A 25 -20.44 -16.18 -5.83
N VAL A 26 -19.71 -16.55 -4.79
CA VAL A 26 -20.12 -16.44 -3.39
C VAL A 26 -19.33 -15.32 -2.74
N THR A 27 -20.03 -14.35 -2.14
CA THR A 27 -19.42 -13.18 -1.48
C THR A 27 -19.64 -13.16 0.04
N SER A 28 -20.30 -14.18 0.60
CA SER A 28 -20.44 -14.34 2.04
C SER A 28 -19.09 -14.64 2.68
N HIS A 29 -18.75 -13.90 3.74
CA HIS A 29 -17.52 -14.10 4.47
C HIS A 29 -17.49 -15.44 5.19
N VAL A 30 -16.36 -16.12 5.11
CA VAL A 30 -16.05 -17.32 5.89
C VAL A 30 -14.96 -16.92 6.89
N GLU A 31 -15.18 -17.25 8.16
CA GLU A 31 -14.25 -16.96 9.23
C GLU A 31 -12.90 -17.68 9.03
N GLN A 32 -11.81 -17.05 9.48
CA GLN A 32 -10.45 -17.57 9.29
C GLN A 32 -10.28 -19.01 9.80
N ALA A 33 -10.97 -19.39 10.89
CA ALA A 33 -10.89 -20.74 11.48
C ALA A 33 -11.47 -21.83 10.55
N ASP A 34 -12.48 -21.48 9.77
CA ASP A 34 -13.23 -22.42 8.92
C ASP A 34 -12.76 -22.37 7.46
N LEU A 35 -11.96 -21.37 7.11
CA LEU A 35 -11.57 -21.07 5.74
C LEU A 35 -10.92 -22.26 5.03
N GLY A 36 -10.02 -22.98 5.70
CA GLY A 36 -9.30 -24.13 5.13
C GLY A 36 -10.21 -25.26 4.64
N GLU A 37 -11.29 -25.53 5.37
CA GLU A 37 -12.29 -26.54 4.96
C GLU A 37 -13.26 -25.97 3.92
N ALA A 38 -13.73 -24.74 4.12
CA ALA A 38 -14.70 -24.12 3.22
C ALA A 38 -14.16 -23.97 1.78
N VAL A 39 -12.89 -23.59 1.61
CA VAL A 39 -12.30 -23.38 0.27
C VAL A 39 -12.22 -24.65 -0.58
N ARG A 40 -12.35 -25.81 0.02
CA ARG A 40 -12.31 -27.11 -0.69
C ARG A 40 -13.39 -27.27 -1.76
N GLU A 41 -14.51 -26.56 -1.58
CA GLU A 41 -15.67 -26.60 -2.47
C GLU A 41 -15.59 -25.58 -3.62
N TYR A 42 -14.57 -24.73 -3.63
CA TYR A 42 -14.38 -23.67 -4.62
C TYR A 42 -13.17 -23.92 -5.51
N ASP A 43 -13.23 -23.47 -6.75
CA ASP A 43 -12.12 -23.51 -7.71
C ASP A 43 -11.19 -22.30 -7.53
N VAL A 44 -11.76 -21.16 -7.09
CA VAL A 44 -11.05 -19.90 -6.88
C VAL A 44 -11.38 -19.31 -5.52
N LEU A 45 -10.35 -18.84 -4.81
CA LEU A 45 -10.48 -17.99 -3.64
C LEU A 45 -9.96 -16.59 -3.98
N ILE A 46 -10.80 -15.58 -3.78
CA ILE A 46 -10.41 -14.16 -3.89
C ILE A 46 -10.34 -13.59 -2.48
N VAL A 47 -9.20 -12.98 -2.15
CA VAL A 47 -8.98 -12.33 -0.85
C VAL A 47 -8.48 -10.89 -1.05
N ARG A 48 -8.68 -10.06 -0.02
CA ARG A 48 -8.05 -8.75 0.10
C ARG A 48 -7.02 -8.75 1.23
N SER A 49 -7.04 -7.77 2.13
CA SER A 49 -6.08 -7.68 3.23
C SER A 49 -6.56 -8.36 4.52
N ALA A 50 -7.87 -8.56 4.71
CA ALA A 50 -8.43 -9.09 5.94
C ALA A 50 -8.21 -10.61 6.08
N THR A 51 -8.46 -11.36 5.00
CA THR A 51 -8.29 -12.82 4.99
C THR A 51 -6.83 -13.21 4.81
N LYS A 52 -6.35 -14.17 5.61
CA LYS A 52 -5.00 -14.75 5.49
C LYS A 52 -5.06 -16.14 4.88
N VAL A 53 -4.31 -16.37 3.81
CA VAL A 53 -4.11 -17.71 3.23
C VAL A 53 -2.81 -18.27 3.77
N THR A 54 -2.91 -18.89 4.95
CA THR A 54 -1.76 -19.49 5.66
C THR A 54 -1.38 -20.84 5.07
N ALA A 55 -0.24 -21.41 5.50
CA ALA A 55 0.14 -22.78 5.16
C ALA A 55 -0.94 -23.80 5.55
N ASP A 56 -1.57 -23.64 6.73
CA ASP A 56 -2.67 -24.50 7.20
C ASP A 56 -3.88 -24.48 6.24
N VAL A 57 -4.28 -23.28 5.78
CA VAL A 57 -5.36 -23.15 4.77
C VAL A 57 -5.02 -23.88 3.49
N SER A 58 -3.78 -23.72 3.00
CA SER A 58 -3.30 -24.36 1.76
C SER A 58 -3.18 -25.87 1.90
N GLU A 59 -2.74 -26.37 3.07
CA GLU A 59 -2.67 -27.81 3.37
C GLU A 59 -4.05 -28.45 3.43
N LYS A 60 -5.01 -27.84 4.12
CA LYS A 60 -6.39 -28.32 4.17
C LYS A 60 -7.04 -28.35 2.79
N ALA A 61 -6.70 -27.41 1.93
CA ALA A 61 -7.18 -27.36 0.55
C ALA A 61 -6.50 -28.36 -0.40
N LYS A 62 -5.45 -29.09 0.04
CA LYS A 62 -4.73 -30.07 -0.78
C LYS A 62 -5.68 -31.12 -1.38
N GLY A 63 -5.53 -31.37 -2.68
CA GLY A 63 -6.35 -32.34 -3.41
C GLY A 63 -7.82 -31.97 -3.58
N SER A 64 -8.24 -30.77 -3.18
CA SER A 64 -9.58 -30.24 -3.38
C SER A 64 -9.77 -29.62 -4.78
N LYS A 65 -10.87 -28.90 -4.98
CA LYS A 65 -11.16 -28.14 -6.22
C LYS A 65 -10.32 -26.88 -6.34
N LEU A 66 -9.79 -26.33 -5.22
CA LEU A 66 -9.07 -25.04 -5.23
C LEU A 66 -7.79 -25.11 -6.10
N LYS A 67 -7.76 -24.28 -7.13
CA LYS A 67 -6.64 -24.19 -8.07
C LYS A 67 -5.99 -22.81 -8.09
N LEU A 68 -6.74 -21.78 -7.72
CA LEU A 68 -6.32 -20.41 -7.86
C LEU A 68 -6.70 -19.59 -6.62
N VAL A 69 -5.73 -18.88 -6.08
CA VAL A 69 -5.94 -17.81 -5.08
C VAL A 69 -5.59 -16.49 -5.73
N ILE A 70 -6.51 -15.51 -5.68
CA ILE A 70 -6.26 -14.17 -6.19
C ILE A 70 -6.30 -13.16 -5.04
N ARG A 71 -5.20 -12.45 -4.85
CA ARG A 71 -5.20 -11.26 -4.02
C ARG A 71 -5.72 -10.08 -4.85
N ALA A 72 -6.93 -9.62 -4.55
CA ALA A 72 -7.53 -8.44 -5.18
C ALA A 72 -6.83 -7.15 -4.68
N GLY A 73 -5.65 -6.89 -5.21
CA GLY A 73 -4.73 -5.80 -4.86
C GLY A 73 -3.27 -6.16 -5.15
N VAL A 74 -2.33 -5.30 -4.75
CA VAL A 74 -0.90 -5.41 -5.15
C VAL A 74 -0.10 -6.35 -4.24
N GLY A 75 -0.15 -6.13 -2.93
CA GLY A 75 0.65 -6.91 -1.99
C GLY A 75 0.05 -8.28 -1.70
N VAL A 76 0.92 -9.25 -1.48
CA VAL A 76 0.55 -10.65 -1.22
C VAL A 76 1.03 -11.14 0.15
N ASP A 77 1.30 -10.22 1.04
CA ASP A 77 1.92 -10.49 2.36
C ASP A 77 1.04 -11.36 3.28
N ASN A 78 -0.25 -11.41 2.99
CA ASN A 78 -1.24 -12.23 3.70
C ASN A 78 -1.41 -13.65 3.10
N ILE A 79 -0.59 -14.03 2.12
CA ILE A 79 -0.66 -15.34 1.45
C ILE A 79 0.68 -16.04 1.58
N ASP A 80 0.67 -17.27 2.10
CA ASP A 80 1.84 -18.16 2.08
C ASP A 80 1.98 -18.79 0.69
N ILE A 81 2.65 -18.06 -0.23
CA ILE A 81 2.82 -18.46 -1.62
C ILE A 81 3.58 -19.80 -1.74
N PRO A 82 4.70 -20.03 -1.03
CA PRO A 82 5.38 -21.31 -1.06
C PRO A 82 4.47 -22.50 -0.68
N ALA A 83 3.69 -22.36 0.38
CA ALA A 83 2.75 -23.39 0.82
C ALA A 83 1.62 -23.61 -0.19
N ALA A 84 1.05 -22.56 -0.75
CA ALA A 84 0.02 -22.64 -1.79
C ALA A 84 0.54 -23.40 -3.01
N ASN A 85 1.70 -23.01 -3.54
CA ASN A 85 2.31 -23.65 -4.71
C ASN A 85 2.65 -25.11 -4.46
N ALA A 86 3.18 -25.47 -3.27
CA ALA A 86 3.48 -26.84 -2.89
C ALA A 86 2.23 -27.74 -2.86
N ASN A 87 1.05 -27.14 -2.65
CA ASN A 87 -0.25 -27.83 -2.65
C ASN A 87 -0.99 -27.73 -4.01
N GLY A 88 -0.33 -27.26 -5.07
CA GLY A 88 -0.88 -27.15 -6.42
C GLY A 88 -1.88 -26.02 -6.61
N ILE A 89 -1.81 -24.98 -5.76
CA ILE A 89 -2.66 -23.78 -5.80
C ILE A 89 -1.83 -22.63 -6.35
N GLU A 90 -2.20 -22.08 -7.50
CA GLU A 90 -1.53 -20.93 -8.08
C GLU A 90 -1.99 -19.64 -7.39
N VAL A 91 -1.05 -18.71 -7.18
CA VAL A 91 -1.34 -17.40 -6.55
C VAL A 91 -1.13 -16.29 -7.57
N LYS A 92 -2.14 -15.44 -7.72
CA LYS A 92 -2.11 -14.23 -8.56
C LYS A 92 -2.49 -12.99 -7.74
N ASN A 93 -2.19 -11.81 -8.27
CA ASN A 93 -2.62 -10.54 -7.71
C ASN A 93 -3.04 -9.57 -8.83
N THR A 94 -3.47 -8.35 -8.46
CA THR A 94 -3.87 -7.29 -9.40
C THR A 94 -2.89 -6.12 -9.34
N PRO A 95 -1.70 -6.23 -9.97
CA PRO A 95 -0.59 -5.30 -9.74
C PRO A 95 -0.75 -3.95 -10.44
N ASN A 96 -1.67 -3.80 -11.39
CA ASN A 96 -1.81 -2.57 -12.20
C ASN A 96 -2.94 -1.65 -11.70
N ALA A 97 -3.92 -2.22 -11.00
CA ALA A 97 -5.21 -1.58 -10.76
C ALA A 97 -5.17 -0.35 -9.85
N SER A 98 -4.33 -0.34 -8.80
CA SER A 98 -4.38 0.68 -7.75
C SER A 98 -3.23 1.69 -7.78
N SER A 99 -2.28 1.58 -8.69
CA SER A 99 -1.05 2.41 -8.68
C SER A 99 -1.35 3.91 -8.71
N ASN A 100 -2.33 4.33 -9.50
CA ASN A 100 -2.73 5.74 -9.58
C ASN A 100 -3.33 6.24 -8.26
N SER A 101 -4.21 5.45 -7.64
CA SER A 101 -4.90 5.83 -6.39
C SER A 101 -3.93 5.98 -5.23
N VAL A 102 -2.96 5.05 -5.10
CA VAL A 102 -1.92 5.14 -4.06
C VAL A 102 -1.04 6.38 -4.27
N ALA A 103 -0.65 6.67 -5.51
CA ALA A 103 0.14 7.86 -5.83
C ALA A 103 -0.62 9.16 -5.50
N GLU A 104 -1.94 9.19 -5.72
CA GLU A 104 -2.78 10.35 -5.38
C GLU A 104 -2.93 10.51 -3.86
N LEU A 105 -3.06 9.42 -3.10
CA LEU A 105 -3.07 9.48 -1.65
C LEU A 105 -1.74 10.01 -1.11
N ALA A 106 -0.60 9.56 -1.65
CA ALA A 106 0.72 10.07 -1.28
C ALA A 106 0.82 11.59 -1.50
N ILE A 107 0.36 12.10 -2.64
CA ILE A 107 0.26 13.56 -2.90
C ILE A 107 -0.67 14.23 -1.89
N GLY A 108 -1.80 13.62 -1.57
CA GLY A 108 -2.71 14.11 -0.54
C GLY A 108 -2.04 14.27 0.82
N HIS A 109 -1.27 13.28 1.27
CA HIS A 109 -0.47 13.36 2.49
C HIS A 109 0.58 14.46 2.42
N MET A 110 1.29 14.61 1.28
CA MET A 110 2.27 15.69 1.11
C MET A 110 1.64 17.06 1.33
N PHE A 111 0.49 17.34 0.72
CA PHE A 111 -0.23 18.60 0.93
C PHE A 111 -0.79 18.72 2.36
N ALA A 112 -1.31 17.63 2.93
CA ALA A 112 -1.84 17.64 4.29
C ALA A 112 -0.78 18.03 5.32
N LEU A 113 0.45 17.55 5.14
CA LEU A 113 1.60 17.86 5.99
C LEU A 113 2.15 19.26 5.73
N ALA A 114 2.48 19.57 4.48
CA ALA A 114 3.09 20.84 4.10
C ALA A 114 2.20 22.05 4.47
N ARG A 115 0.89 21.88 4.50
CA ARG A 115 -0.11 22.95 4.73
C ARG A 115 -0.93 22.74 6.00
N TYR A 116 -0.57 21.80 6.88
CA TYR A 116 -1.28 21.49 8.13
C TYR A 116 -2.77 21.19 7.97
N ILE A 117 -3.20 20.63 6.81
CA ILE A 117 -4.62 20.46 6.50
C ILE A 117 -5.30 19.53 7.52
N ALA A 118 -4.68 18.40 7.86
CA ALA A 118 -5.27 17.42 8.79
C ALA A 118 -5.48 18.02 10.18
N ILE A 119 -4.43 18.54 10.81
CA ILE A 119 -4.51 19.07 12.17
C ILE A 119 -5.33 20.37 12.24
N SER A 120 -5.25 21.24 11.23
CA SER A 120 -6.05 22.45 11.22
C SER A 120 -7.57 22.15 11.11
N ASN A 121 -7.94 21.11 10.36
CA ASN A 121 -9.33 20.65 10.29
C ASN A 121 -9.84 20.19 11.67
N VAL A 122 -9.04 19.42 12.41
CA VAL A 122 -9.39 18.96 13.77
C VAL A 122 -9.59 20.15 14.70
N THR A 123 -8.62 21.07 14.77
CA THR A 123 -8.71 22.22 15.68
C THR A 123 -9.84 23.19 15.30
N MET A 124 -10.11 23.40 14.01
CA MET A 124 -11.27 24.19 13.56
C MET A 124 -12.60 23.58 14.01
N ARG A 125 -12.74 22.25 13.94
CA ARG A 125 -13.94 21.55 14.43
C ARG A 125 -14.10 21.65 15.93
N ASN A 126 -13.00 21.82 16.68
CA ASN A 126 -12.99 22.06 18.13
C ASN A 126 -13.22 23.54 18.49
N GLY A 127 -13.48 24.41 17.51
CA GLY A 127 -13.73 25.84 17.73
C GLY A 127 -12.47 26.68 17.90
N GLU A 128 -11.31 26.13 17.61
CA GLU A 128 -10.03 26.85 17.72
C GLU A 128 -9.68 27.62 16.44
N TRP A 129 -9.14 28.85 16.59
CA TRP A 129 -8.66 29.67 15.48
C TRP A 129 -7.14 29.85 15.56
N ASN A 130 -6.39 28.82 15.15
CA ASN A 130 -4.94 28.73 15.32
C ASN A 130 -4.11 29.24 14.13
N LYS A 131 -4.60 30.27 13.40
CA LYS A 131 -3.99 30.79 12.15
C LYS A 131 -2.46 30.94 12.22
N LYS A 132 -1.94 31.48 13.34
CA LYS A 132 -0.50 31.75 13.51
C LYS A 132 0.35 30.51 13.73
N LYS A 133 -0.25 29.35 14.08
CA LYS A 133 0.46 28.09 14.31
C LYS A 133 0.66 27.29 13.02
N TYR A 134 -0.05 27.63 11.94
CA TYR A 134 -0.11 26.83 10.71
C TYR A 134 0.53 27.56 9.53
N GLU A 135 1.74 28.12 9.77
CA GLU A 135 2.60 28.62 8.70
C GLU A 135 3.28 27.43 8.02
N GLY A 136 2.81 27.08 6.82
CA GLY A 136 3.25 25.90 6.06
C GLY A 136 4.31 26.25 5.03
N SER A 137 4.65 25.25 4.21
CA SER A 137 5.59 25.38 3.10
C SER A 137 4.92 25.00 1.77
N GLU A 138 5.45 25.53 0.67
CA GLU A 138 5.10 25.09 -0.69
C GLU A 138 5.88 23.82 -1.05
N ILE A 139 5.27 22.96 -1.85
CA ILE A 139 5.96 21.79 -2.41
C ILE A 139 6.69 22.13 -3.72
N PHE A 140 6.31 23.24 -4.38
CA PHE A 140 6.96 23.73 -5.59
C PHE A 140 8.45 23.97 -5.36
N GLY A 141 9.29 23.50 -6.28
CA GLY A 141 10.75 23.61 -6.20
C GLY A 141 11.42 22.70 -5.18
N LYS A 142 10.65 21.94 -4.38
CA LYS A 142 11.20 20.98 -3.42
C LYS A 142 11.61 19.69 -4.10
N THR A 143 12.55 18.96 -3.48
CA THR A 143 13.00 17.66 -3.95
C THR A 143 12.19 16.55 -3.33
N LEU A 144 11.57 15.70 -4.16
CA LEU A 144 10.94 14.45 -3.78
C LEU A 144 11.88 13.29 -4.07
N GLY A 145 12.34 12.60 -3.02
CA GLY A 145 13.06 11.34 -3.11
C GLY A 145 12.06 10.17 -3.09
N ILE A 146 12.07 9.35 -4.14
CA ILE A 146 11.22 8.16 -4.24
C ILE A 146 12.08 6.92 -4.01
N ILE A 147 11.75 6.15 -2.97
CA ILE A 147 12.37 4.85 -2.69
C ILE A 147 11.46 3.76 -3.23
N GLY A 148 11.92 3.13 -4.34
CA GLY A 148 11.13 2.16 -5.11
C GLY A 148 10.43 2.80 -6.32
N MET A 149 11.05 2.74 -7.51
CA MET A 149 10.54 3.33 -8.75
C MET A 149 9.74 2.33 -9.59
N GLY A 150 8.91 1.53 -8.90
CA GLY A 150 7.92 0.63 -9.52
C GLY A 150 6.72 1.41 -10.11
N ARG A 151 5.59 0.73 -10.33
CA ARG A 151 4.39 1.34 -10.94
C ARG A 151 3.86 2.53 -10.15
N ILE A 152 3.80 2.41 -8.81
CA ILE A 152 3.33 3.47 -7.92
C ILE A 152 4.31 4.63 -7.91
N GLY A 153 5.61 4.35 -7.72
CA GLY A 153 6.67 5.36 -7.72
C GLY A 153 6.68 6.19 -9.02
N GLN A 154 6.57 5.54 -10.19
CA GLN A 154 6.49 6.23 -11.48
C GLN A 154 5.22 7.07 -11.63
N SER A 155 4.08 6.59 -11.11
CA SER A 155 2.82 7.37 -11.11
C SER A 155 2.94 8.61 -10.22
N LEU A 156 3.57 8.46 -9.05
CA LEU A 156 3.85 9.57 -8.13
C LEU A 156 4.84 10.57 -8.75
N ALA A 157 5.93 10.08 -9.35
CA ALA A 157 6.95 10.91 -9.99
C ALA A 157 6.35 11.87 -11.01
N LYS A 158 5.52 11.36 -11.93
CA LYS A 158 4.84 12.18 -12.96
C LYS A 158 3.92 13.25 -12.36
N LYS A 159 3.21 12.92 -11.27
CA LYS A 159 2.32 13.88 -10.60
C LYS A 159 3.12 14.95 -9.85
N ALA A 160 4.18 14.56 -9.15
CA ALA A 160 5.04 15.47 -8.41
C ALA A 160 5.78 16.43 -9.35
N GLU A 161 6.28 15.94 -10.49
CA GLU A 161 6.88 16.76 -11.54
C GLU A 161 5.89 17.80 -12.09
N ALA A 162 4.64 17.40 -12.36
CA ALA A 162 3.57 18.31 -12.79
C ALA A 162 3.23 19.39 -11.75
N LEU A 163 3.48 19.12 -10.46
CA LEU A 163 3.35 20.08 -9.37
C LEU A 163 4.62 20.93 -9.14
N GLY A 164 5.62 20.81 -10.02
CA GLY A 164 6.84 21.60 -9.99
C GLY A 164 7.90 21.12 -9.01
N MET A 165 7.84 19.87 -8.56
CA MET A 165 8.88 19.28 -7.72
C MET A 165 10.05 18.75 -8.56
N LYS A 166 11.27 18.76 -8.00
CA LYS A 166 12.39 17.97 -8.51
C LYS A 166 12.23 16.53 -8.01
N VAL A 167 12.22 15.55 -8.91
CA VAL A 167 12.12 14.13 -8.54
C VAL A 167 13.47 13.46 -8.68
N VAL A 168 13.88 12.74 -7.61
CA VAL A 168 15.03 11.84 -7.60
C VAL A 168 14.56 10.48 -7.07
N TYR A 169 15.27 9.40 -7.41
CA TYR A 169 14.85 8.08 -6.95
C TYR A 169 16.02 7.14 -6.66
N THR A 170 15.72 6.13 -5.84
CA THR A 170 16.54 4.92 -5.69
C THR A 170 15.67 3.68 -5.86
N ASP A 171 16.28 2.60 -6.32
CA ASP A 171 15.61 1.31 -6.50
C ASP A 171 16.60 0.15 -6.27
N LEU A 172 16.12 -0.95 -5.71
CA LEU A 172 16.94 -2.15 -5.48
C LEU A 172 17.51 -2.73 -6.78
N PHE A 173 16.76 -2.57 -7.88
CA PHE A 173 17.20 -3.03 -9.21
C PHE A 173 18.15 -2.05 -9.92
N GLY A 174 18.55 -0.97 -9.24
CA GLY A 174 19.46 0.04 -9.78
C GLY A 174 18.78 1.05 -10.71
N LYS A 175 19.61 1.75 -11.47
CA LYS A 175 19.16 2.77 -12.42
C LYS A 175 18.36 2.16 -13.56
N ASN A 176 17.22 2.78 -13.86
CA ASN A 176 16.43 2.46 -15.04
C ASN A 176 16.63 3.53 -16.12
N ASP A 177 17.37 3.23 -17.17
CA ASP A 177 17.73 4.18 -18.24
C ASP A 177 16.52 4.63 -19.10
N LYS A 178 15.34 4.00 -18.92
CA LYS A 178 14.10 4.43 -19.56
C LYS A 178 13.41 5.59 -18.83
N LEU A 179 13.88 5.95 -17.65
CA LEU A 179 13.30 7.01 -16.83
C LEU A 179 14.18 8.28 -16.93
N ALA A 180 13.53 9.43 -17.05
CA ALA A 180 14.20 10.73 -17.12
C ALA A 180 14.60 11.28 -15.74
N TYR A 181 14.28 10.59 -14.65
CA TYR A 181 14.56 11.02 -13.28
C TYR A 181 15.98 10.65 -12.85
N GLU A 182 16.56 11.46 -12.00
CA GLU A 182 17.91 11.26 -11.45
C GLU A 182 17.92 10.07 -10.49
N PHE A 183 18.76 9.06 -10.75
CA PHE A 183 18.99 7.94 -9.85
C PHE A 183 20.10 8.29 -8.85
N LEU A 184 19.84 8.06 -7.57
CA LEU A 184 20.78 8.29 -6.49
C LEU A 184 20.99 7.02 -5.66
N SER A 185 22.09 6.95 -4.92
CA SER A 185 22.22 6.01 -3.81
C SER A 185 21.16 6.30 -2.74
N LEU A 186 20.82 5.31 -1.91
CA LEU A 186 19.90 5.55 -0.80
C LEU A 186 20.41 6.69 0.10
N GLU A 187 21.70 6.68 0.43
CA GLU A 187 22.33 7.70 1.27
C GLU A 187 22.19 9.10 0.69
N ASP A 188 22.51 9.27 -0.63
CA ASP A 188 22.43 10.58 -1.29
C ASP A 188 20.98 11.07 -1.40
N LEU A 189 20.03 10.14 -1.67
CA LEU A 189 18.60 10.46 -1.68
C LEU A 189 18.14 10.97 -0.32
N LEU A 190 18.51 10.30 0.76
CA LEU A 190 18.14 10.70 2.13
C LEU A 190 18.69 12.09 2.46
N LYS A 191 19.95 12.38 2.09
CA LYS A 191 20.61 13.67 2.35
C LYS A 191 20.07 14.84 1.53
N THR A 192 19.47 14.58 0.36
CA THR A 192 19.11 15.64 -0.59
C THR A 192 17.62 15.95 -0.64
N SER A 193 16.76 15.01 -0.19
CA SER A 193 15.31 15.12 -0.34
C SER A 193 14.67 15.99 0.74
N ASP A 194 13.69 16.79 0.36
CA ASP A 194 12.80 17.55 1.25
C ASP A 194 11.55 16.72 1.63
N PHE A 195 11.12 15.86 0.70
CA PHE A 195 10.08 14.87 0.86
C PHE A 195 10.63 13.50 0.46
N ILE A 196 10.31 12.46 1.22
CA ILE A 196 10.69 11.07 0.91
C ILE A 196 9.41 10.24 0.89
N SER A 197 9.19 9.50 -0.20
CA SER A 197 8.05 8.60 -0.33
C SER A 197 8.49 7.17 -0.61
N LEU A 198 7.92 6.23 0.15
CA LEU A 198 8.28 4.81 0.14
C LEU A 198 7.29 4.02 -0.74
N HIS A 199 7.82 3.21 -1.65
CA HIS A 199 7.05 2.34 -2.56
C HIS A 199 7.73 0.99 -2.75
N VAL A 200 8.21 0.42 -1.65
CA VAL A 200 8.93 -0.86 -1.60
C VAL A 200 8.17 -1.90 -0.77
N PRO A 201 8.35 -3.20 -1.03
CA PRO A 201 7.86 -4.24 -0.13
C PRO A 201 8.65 -4.24 1.18
N TYR A 202 8.07 -4.82 2.22
CA TYR A 202 8.81 -5.17 3.43
C TYR A 202 9.54 -6.50 3.26
N ASP A 203 10.83 -6.53 3.53
CA ASP A 203 11.63 -7.75 3.55
C ASP A 203 11.89 -8.19 5.00
N LYS A 204 11.28 -9.31 5.39
CA LYS A 204 11.43 -9.88 6.73
C LYS A 204 12.86 -10.23 7.10
N ASN A 205 13.73 -10.50 6.11
CA ASN A 205 15.12 -10.88 6.36
C ASN A 205 16.01 -9.67 6.61
N GLN A 206 15.63 -8.49 6.10
CA GLN A 206 16.40 -7.26 6.25
C GLN A 206 15.87 -6.36 7.36
N GLY A 207 14.61 -6.55 7.77
CA GLY A 207 13.96 -5.67 8.73
C GLY A 207 13.52 -4.34 8.12
N SER A 208 13.35 -3.32 8.98
CA SER A 208 12.92 -1.99 8.54
C SER A 208 14.00 -1.30 7.69
N LEU A 209 13.60 -0.76 6.55
CA LEU A 209 14.48 0.00 5.67
C LEU A 209 14.84 1.37 6.26
N ILE A 210 13.89 1.99 6.94
CA ILE A 210 14.04 3.31 7.55
C ILE A 210 13.94 3.14 9.07
N GLY A 211 15.08 3.24 9.72
CA GLY A 211 15.23 3.31 11.17
C GLY A 211 16.04 4.53 11.59
N LYS A 212 16.50 4.55 12.85
CA LYS A 212 17.22 5.70 13.41
C LYS A 212 18.41 6.16 12.56
N ALA A 213 19.23 5.23 12.06
CA ALA A 213 20.41 5.57 11.25
C ALA A 213 20.03 6.31 9.97
N GLN A 214 18.93 5.91 9.30
CA GLN A 214 18.44 6.57 8.10
C GLN A 214 17.84 7.94 8.43
N PHE A 215 17.09 8.08 9.53
CA PHE A 215 16.62 9.38 9.98
C PHE A 215 17.77 10.36 10.26
N ASP A 216 18.83 9.90 10.89
CA ASP A 216 20.01 10.75 11.19
C ASP A 216 20.68 11.28 9.90
N MET A 217 20.60 10.55 8.77
CA MET A 217 21.13 10.97 7.48
C MET A 217 20.24 11.97 6.73
N MET A 218 18.93 12.02 7.02
CA MET A 218 17.99 12.90 6.32
C MET A 218 18.25 14.36 6.62
N LYS A 219 17.68 15.25 5.79
CA LYS A 219 17.63 16.68 6.10
C LYS A 219 16.80 16.92 7.35
N ASP A 220 17.18 17.94 8.13
CA ASP A 220 16.33 18.45 9.20
C ASP A 220 15.04 19.04 8.61
N GLY A 221 13.90 18.66 9.17
CA GLY A 221 12.61 19.11 8.68
C GLY A 221 12.10 18.38 7.42
N VAL A 222 12.62 17.19 7.14
CA VAL A 222 12.13 16.33 6.04
C VAL A 222 10.68 15.88 6.29
N PHE A 223 9.93 15.66 5.23
CA PHE A 223 8.62 14.98 5.27
C PHE A 223 8.74 13.55 4.76
N LEU A 224 8.17 12.60 5.50
CA LEU A 224 8.16 11.17 5.15
C LEU A 224 6.74 10.72 4.78
N ILE A 225 6.61 9.97 3.69
CA ILE A 225 5.34 9.40 3.25
C ILE A 225 5.49 7.89 3.11
N ASP A 226 4.68 7.13 3.84
CA ASP A 226 4.60 5.67 3.71
C ASP A 226 3.17 5.22 3.39
N CYS A 227 2.95 4.91 2.12
CA CYS A 227 1.77 4.23 1.59
C CYS A 227 2.15 2.86 0.99
N ALA A 228 3.28 2.28 1.44
CA ALA A 228 3.81 1.04 0.89
C ALA A 228 3.45 -0.16 1.78
N ARG A 229 4.21 -0.36 2.87
CA ARG A 229 3.99 -1.45 3.83
C ARG A 229 4.38 -1.01 5.23
N GLY A 230 3.58 -1.41 6.20
CA GLY A 230 3.99 -1.36 7.61
C GLY A 230 5.31 -2.09 7.82
N LYS A 231 6.09 -1.70 8.82
CA LYS A 231 7.45 -2.20 9.12
C LYS A 231 8.56 -1.80 8.13
N VAL A 232 8.25 -1.17 7.00
CA VAL A 232 9.29 -0.54 6.15
C VAL A 232 9.94 0.62 6.92
N VAL A 233 9.15 1.31 7.74
CA VAL A 233 9.60 2.32 8.70
C VAL A 233 9.49 1.74 10.11
N GLU A 234 10.53 1.90 10.92
CA GLU A 234 10.49 1.60 12.35
C GLU A 234 9.69 2.70 13.08
N GLU A 235 8.48 2.37 13.57
CA GLU A 235 7.57 3.35 14.15
C GLU A 235 8.14 4.07 15.38
N ALA A 236 8.92 3.35 16.22
CA ALA A 236 9.57 3.94 17.38
C ALA A 236 10.61 5.00 16.98
N ALA A 237 11.44 4.70 15.98
CA ALA A 237 12.44 5.65 15.47
C ALA A 237 11.78 6.84 14.76
N LEU A 238 10.65 6.62 14.05
CA LEU A 238 9.88 7.70 13.45
C LEU A 238 9.31 8.65 14.52
N LEU A 239 8.78 8.11 15.61
CA LEU A 239 8.23 8.90 16.70
C LEU A 239 9.32 9.77 17.37
N GLU A 240 10.52 9.22 17.61
CA GLU A 240 11.67 9.99 18.09
C GLU A 240 12.06 11.11 17.11
N ALA A 241 12.09 10.82 15.80
CA ALA A 241 12.43 11.79 14.77
C ALA A 241 11.37 12.91 14.65
N LEU A 242 10.08 12.60 14.81
CA LEU A 242 9.00 13.58 14.89
C LEU A 242 9.12 14.47 16.12
N ASN A 243 9.36 13.88 17.31
CA ASN A 243 9.49 14.58 18.57
C ASN A 243 10.71 15.52 18.58
N SER A 244 11.83 15.12 17.99
CA SER A 244 13.03 15.97 17.88
C SER A 244 12.90 17.05 16.79
N GLY A 245 11.93 16.96 15.89
CA GLY A 245 11.79 17.85 14.73
C GLY A 245 12.69 17.49 13.55
N LYS A 246 13.44 16.38 13.61
CA LYS A 246 14.21 15.85 12.48
C LYS A 246 13.29 15.56 11.29
N VAL A 247 12.14 14.97 11.57
CA VAL A 247 11.01 14.80 10.63
C VAL A 247 9.97 15.87 10.93
N ALA A 248 9.70 16.74 9.96
CA ALA A 248 8.69 17.81 10.09
C ALA A 248 7.26 17.25 10.09
N GLY A 249 7.05 16.10 9.47
CA GLY A 249 5.77 15.40 9.47
C GLY A 249 5.82 14.09 8.71
N ALA A 250 4.92 13.17 9.06
CA ALA A 250 4.80 11.88 8.42
C ALA A 250 3.37 11.62 7.91
N GLY A 251 3.24 11.18 6.66
CA GLY A 251 1.98 10.70 6.05
C GLY A 251 2.00 9.17 6.04
N LEU A 252 1.09 8.56 6.76
CA LEU A 252 1.07 7.11 6.97
C LEU A 252 -0.28 6.54 6.54
N ASP A 253 -0.25 5.55 5.65
CA ASP A 253 -1.41 4.75 5.28
C ASP A 253 -1.27 3.29 5.74
N VAL A 254 -0.09 2.92 6.22
CA VAL A 254 0.27 1.55 6.65
C VAL A 254 1.00 1.58 7.98
N TYR A 255 0.92 0.48 8.74
CA TYR A 255 1.43 0.40 10.12
C TYR A 255 2.08 -0.96 10.40
N GLU A 256 2.94 -1.02 11.44
CA GLU A 256 3.58 -2.27 11.87
C GLU A 256 2.56 -3.35 12.29
N GLU A 257 1.45 -2.93 12.88
CA GLU A 257 0.27 -3.77 13.17
C GLU A 257 -0.97 -3.10 12.58
N GLU A 258 -1.80 -3.86 11.88
CA GLU A 258 -3.06 -3.38 11.32
C GLU A 258 -4.22 -4.26 11.81
N PRO A 259 -5.24 -3.68 12.47
CA PRO A 259 -5.39 -2.27 12.90
C PRO A 259 -4.30 -1.82 13.90
N THR A 260 -3.79 -0.60 13.72
CA THR A 260 -2.73 -0.08 14.61
C THR A 260 -3.25 0.18 16.02
N LYS A 261 -2.39 -0.13 17.00
CA LYS A 261 -2.58 0.21 18.43
C LYS A 261 -1.65 1.32 18.89
N ASN A 262 -0.79 1.82 17.99
CA ASN A 262 0.16 2.89 18.30
C ASN A 262 -0.55 4.25 18.31
N THR A 263 -1.32 4.50 19.38
CA THR A 263 -2.12 5.73 19.52
C THR A 263 -1.25 6.97 19.66
N GLU A 264 -0.02 6.86 20.17
CA GLU A 264 0.91 7.97 20.28
C GLU A 264 1.33 8.46 18.89
N LEU A 265 1.66 7.55 17.97
CA LEU A 265 2.03 7.90 16.61
C LEU A 265 0.86 8.47 15.82
N VAL A 266 -0.31 7.83 15.82
CA VAL A 266 -1.46 8.30 15.01
C VAL A 266 -2.06 9.61 15.53
N ASN A 267 -1.92 9.92 16.82
CA ASN A 267 -2.38 11.18 17.40
C ASN A 267 -1.32 12.28 17.40
N HIS A 268 -0.11 11.99 16.92
CA HIS A 268 0.94 13.00 16.88
C HIS A 268 0.54 14.14 15.92
N PRO A 269 0.64 15.44 16.33
CA PRO A 269 0.11 16.58 15.56
C PRO A 269 0.78 16.79 14.20
N ARG A 270 1.91 16.15 13.96
CA ARG A 270 2.65 16.17 12.69
C ARG A 270 2.45 14.88 11.87
N VAL A 271 1.46 14.05 12.21
CA VAL A 271 1.12 12.84 11.46
C VAL A 271 -0.20 13.04 10.72
N SER A 272 -0.20 12.71 9.45
CA SER A 272 -1.39 12.55 8.62
C SER A 272 -1.63 11.06 8.46
N ALA A 273 -2.60 10.51 9.21
CA ALA A 273 -2.86 9.08 9.29
C ALA A 273 -4.11 8.69 8.50
N THR A 274 -4.03 7.60 7.73
CA THR A 274 -5.17 6.96 7.05
C THR A 274 -5.15 5.45 7.26
N PRO A 275 -6.32 4.77 7.30
CA PRO A 275 -6.43 3.36 7.69
C PRO A 275 -6.29 2.41 6.48
N HIS A 276 -5.12 2.40 5.82
CA HIS A 276 -4.77 1.55 4.68
C HIS A 276 -5.79 1.67 3.53
N ILE A 277 -6.00 2.90 3.07
CA ILE A 277 -6.99 3.24 2.03
C ILE A 277 -6.37 3.54 0.66
N GLY A 278 -5.08 3.33 0.46
CA GLY A 278 -4.39 3.66 -0.79
C GLY A 278 -5.05 3.12 -2.07
N ALA A 279 -5.67 1.93 -1.99
CA ALA A 279 -6.44 1.34 -3.09
C ALA A 279 -7.96 1.57 -2.99
N ALA A 280 -8.45 2.31 -2.01
CA ALA A 280 -9.88 2.45 -1.71
C ALA A 280 -10.56 3.57 -2.51
N THR A 281 -10.38 3.58 -3.83
CA THR A 281 -11.12 4.46 -4.74
C THR A 281 -12.07 3.65 -5.62
N LYS A 282 -13.17 4.24 -6.07
CA LYS A 282 -14.15 3.58 -6.96
C LYS A 282 -13.47 3.04 -8.21
N GLU A 283 -12.62 3.86 -8.81
CA GLU A 283 -11.89 3.56 -10.04
C GLU A 283 -10.89 2.41 -9.85
N ALA A 284 -10.17 2.39 -8.71
CA ALA A 284 -9.27 1.28 -8.40
C ALA A 284 -10.05 -0.02 -8.16
N GLN A 285 -11.17 0.03 -7.44
CA GLN A 285 -12.01 -1.16 -7.20
C GLN A 285 -12.57 -1.73 -8.50
N THR A 286 -13.00 -0.88 -9.44
CA THR A 286 -13.43 -1.32 -10.79
C THR A 286 -12.28 -2.00 -11.53
N ARG A 287 -11.11 -1.36 -11.63
CA ARG A 287 -9.94 -1.96 -12.30
C ARG A 287 -9.45 -3.25 -11.61
N ILE A 288 -9.50 -3.33 -10.27
CA ILE A 288 -9.20 -4.56 -9.54
C ILE A 288 -10.16 -5.67 -9.96
N GLY A 289 -11.46 -5.37 -10.01
CA GLY A 289 -12.48 -6.29 -10.48
C GLY A 289 -12.23 -6.79 -11.91
N GLU A 290 -11.90 -5.89 -12.82
CA GLU A 290 -11.56 -6.20 -14.23
C GLU A 290 -10.33 -7.12 -14.32
N GLU A 291 -9.24 -6.84 -13.56
CA GLU A 291 -8.05 -7.70 -13.53
C GLU A 291 -8.37 -9.09 -12.94
N VAL A 292 -9.20 -9.17 -11.90
CA VAL A 292 -9.66 -10.45 -11.30
C VAL A 292 -10.43 -11.25 -12.36
N VAL A 293 -11.41 -10.64 -13.02
CA VAL A 293 -12.22 -11.29 -14.07
C VAL A 293 -11.32 -11.79 -15.20
N SER A 294 -10.42 -10.95 -15.69
CA SER A 294 -9.47 -11.32 -16.76
C SER A 294 -8.58 -12.48 -16.34
N THR A 295 -8.08 -12.47 -15.10
CA THR A 295 -7.23 -13.53 -14.55
C THR A 295 -7.98 -14.87 -14.49
N ILE A 296 -9.21 -14.88 -13.99
CA ILE A 296 -10.03 -16.10 -13.88
C ILE A 296 -10.37 -16.63 -15.28
N LYS A 297 -10.81 -15.75 -16.19
CA LYS A 297 -11.12 -16.16 -17.58
C LYS A 297 -9.91 -16.78 -18.27
N THR A 298 -8.74 -16.17 -18.13
CA THR A 298 -7.51 -16.68 -18.73
C THR A 298 -7.10 -18.02 -18.12
N PHE A 299 -7.20 -18.15 -16.81
CA PHE A 299 -6.78 -19.35 -16.10
C PHE A 299 -7.65 -20.58 -16.42
N PHE A 300 -8.96 -20.37 -16.55
CA PHE A 300 -9.92 -21.44 -16.80
C PHE A 300 -10.41 -21.56 -18.26
N ASN A 301 -9.88 -20.74 -19.18
CA ASN A 301 -10.27 -20.68 -20.60
C ASN A 301 -11.79 -20.42 -20.79
N LEU A 302 -12.33 -19.42 -20.08
CA LEU A 302 -13.73 -19.00 -20.16
C LEU A 302 -13.97 -17.93 -21.23
#